data_d9eaefb4e688f85c9b294343b8f341eb
#
_entry.id   d9eaefb4e688f85c9b294343b8f341eb
#
_cell.length_a   1.000
_cell.length_b   1.000
_cell.length_c   1.000
_cell.angle_alpha   90.00
_cell.angle_beta   90.00
_cell.angle_gamma   90.00
#
_symmetry.space_group_name_H-M   'P 1'
#
loop_
_entity.id
_entity.type
_entity.pdbx_description
1 polymer ?
#
loop_
_entity_poly.entity_id
_entity_poly.type
_entity_poly.pdbx_seq_one_letter_code
_entity_poly.pdbx_strand_id
1 'polypeptide(L)'
;KGAAKKTRTTKKIKKADFNGKPLEINLWYPERFYEMEMTNSNEPVVIDIPKDFSEVGVHGIPCIKGDIGENLGYEAYIAIIPGKLLAEIYIAYGSKVLEGNVRAFLGTSGSKSVNNGIKRTINNDATKFFTYNNGIATTAKGVEVENINGQNLITKIVDFQIINGGQ
;
A
#
# COMPACT_ATOMS: atom_id res chain seq x y z
N LYS A 1 -36.22 -2.49 6.05
CA LYS A 1 -35.27 -1.50 6.60
C LYS A 1 -34.27 -1.20 5.49
N GLY A 2 -34.43 -0.02 4.82
CA GLY A 2 -33.72 0.31 3.60
C GLY A 2 -32.26 0.68 3.87
N ALA A 3 -31.36 0.10 3.09
CA ALA A 3 -29.97 0.54 3.02
C ALA A 3 -29.89 1.90 2.33
N ALA A 4 -29.35 2.91 3.02
CA ALA A 4 -29.12 4.22 2.47
C ALA A 4 -28.09 4.12 1.32
N LYS A 5 -28.50 4.51 0.11
CA LYS A 5 -27.62 4.65 -1.05
C LYS A 5 -26.59 5.75 -0.72
N LYS A 6 -25.32 5.37 -0.55
CA LYS A 6 -24.19 6.32 -0.50
C LYS A 6 -24.08 7.04 -1.84
N THR A 7 -24.56 8.25 -1.91
CA THR A 7 -24.34 9.12 -3.07
C THR A 7 -22.95 9.72 -2.96
N ARG A 8 -22.03 9.20 -3.74
CA ARG A 8 -20.68 9.76 -3.87
C ARG A 8 -20.77 11.06 -4.68
N THR A 9 -20.94 12.19 -4.00
CA THR A 9 -20.91 13.50 -4.64
C THR A 9 -19.46 13.96 -4.75
N THR A 10 -18.76 13.51 -5.78
CA THR A 10 -17.51 14.17 -6.20
C THR A 10 -17.91 15.46 -6.93
N LYS A 11 -18.11 16.55 -6.20
CA LYS A 11 -18.10 17.87 -6.83
C LYS A 11 -16.70 18.12 -7.39
N LYS A 12 -16.56 18.13 -8.72
CA LYS A 12 -15.38 18.68 -9.39
C LYS A 12 -15.29 20.14 -8.97
N ILE A 13 -14.37 20.45 -8.06
CA ILE A 13 -14.03 21.80 -7.71
C ILE A 13 -13.30 22.38 -8.92
N LYS A 14 -13.81 23.47 -9.50
CA LYS A 14 -13.12 24.23 -10.52
C LYS A 14 -11.78 24.68 -9.93
N LYS A 15 -10.68 24.46 -10.64
CA LYS A 15 -9.38 24.99 -10.27
C LYS A 15 -9.55 26.49 -10.03
N ALA A 16 -9.43 26.93 -8.81
CA ALA A 16 -9.41 28.33 -8.47
C ALA A 16 -7.97 28.80 -8.60
N ASP A 17 -7.78 29.98 -9.15
CA ASP A 17 -6.49 30.65 -9.26
C ASP A 17 -6.52 31.87 -8.33
N PHE A 18 -5.53 31.99 -7.47
CA PHE A 18 -5.35 33.16 -6.63
C PHE A 18 -3.99 33.78 -6.94
N ASN A 19 -4.00 34.93 -7.59
CA ASN A 19 -2.80 35.67 -8.01
C ASN A 19 -1.81 34.84 -8.85
N GLY A 20 -2.31 34.06 -9.82
CA GLY A 20 -1.47 33.23 -10.70
C GLY A 20 -0.90 31.96 -10.03
N LYS A 21 -1.31 31.65 -8.81
CA LYS A 21 -0.92 30.42 -8.11
C LYS A 21 -2.09 29.45 -8.05
N PRO A 22 -1.87 28.17 -8.37
CA PRO A 22 -2.93 27.17 -8.27
C PRO A 22 -3.39 27.05 -6.82
N LEU A 23 -4.69 27.24 -6.58
CA LEU A 23 -5.32 27.04 -5.28
C LEU A 23 -5.89 25.64 -5.23
N GLU A 24 -5.42 24.82 -4.31
CA GLU A 24 -5.99 23.52 -4.02
C GLU A 24 -6.90 23.63 -2.80
N ILE A 25 -8.21 23.41 -3.02
CA ILE A 25 -9.20 23.43 -1.94
C ILE A 25 -9.48 21.98 -1.51
N ASN A 26 -9.05 21.62 -0.32
CA ASN A 26 -9.38 20.34 0.31
C ASN A 26 -10.62 20.51 1.17
N LEU A 27 -11.71 19.82 0.78
CA LEU A 27 -12.93 19.76 1.60
C LEU A 27 -12.75 18.68 2.67
N TRP A 28 -12.79 19.16 3.91
CA TRP A 28 -12.80 18.30 5.09
C TRP A 28 -14.25 18.10 5.53
N TYR A 29 -14.74 16.88 5.47
CA TYR A 29 -16.07 16.48 5.92
C TYR A 29 -15.93 15.48 7.09
N PRO A 30 -16.97 15.32 7.93
CA PRO A 30 -16.90 14.54 9.17
C PRO A 30 -16.34 13.12 8.99
N GLU A 31 -16.71 12.44 7.89
CA GLU A 31 -16.20 11.09 7.60
C GLU A 31 -14.68 11.08 7.38
N ARG A 32 -14.12 12.13 6.78
CA ARG A 32 -12.67 12.24 6.58
C ARG A 32 -11.94 12.52 7.89
N PHE A 33 -12.52 13.30 8.78
CA PHE A 33 -11.99 13.45 10.15
C PHE A 33 -12.03 12.14 10.90
N TYR A 34 -13.14 11.41 10.81
CA TYR A 34 -13.29 10.11 11.44
C TYR A 34 -12.29 9.08 10.87
N GLU A 35 -12.08 9.06 9.55
CA GLU A 35 -11.06 8.25 8.92
C GLU A 35 -9.65 8.63 9.41
N MET A 36 -9.37 9.91 9.61
CA MET A 36 -8.09 10.37 10.18
C MET A 36 -7.94 10.02 11.66
N GLU A 37 -8.99 10.15 12.47
CA GLU A 37 -8.96 9.72 13.88
C GLU A 37 -8.75 8.20 13.99
N MET A 38 -9.40 7.43 13.13
CA MET A 38 -9.20 5.98 13.08
C MET A 38 -7.79 5.59 12.58
N THR A 39 -7.17 6.40 11.71
CA THR A 39 -5.78 6.21 11.30
C THR A 39 -4.78 6.68 12.37
N ASN A 40 -5.15 7.62 13.22
CA ASN A 40 -4.35 8.08 14.36
C ASN A 40 -4.36 7.14 15.58
N SER A 41 -5.03 5.97 15.51
CA SER A 41 -4.79 4.94 16.51
C SER A 41 -3.31 4.51 16.39
N ASN A 42 -2.50 4.81 17.40
CA ASN A 42 -1.07 4.47 17.51
C ASN A 42 -0.78 2.95 17.53
N GLU A 43 -1.76 2.15 17.18
CA GLU A 43 -1.58 0.71 17.09
C GLU A 43 -0.81 0.36 15.81
N PRO A 44 0.34 -0.32 15.95
CA PRO A 44 1.11 -0.74 14.80
C PRO A 44 0.29 -1.69 13.91
N VAL A 45 0.43 -1.55 12.60
CA VAL A 45 -0.16 -2.48 11.65
C VAL A 45 0.54 -3.83 11.79
N VAL A 46 -0.18 -4.85 12.24
CA VAL A 46 0.31 -6.22 12.33
C VAL A 46 -0.37 -7.04 11.24
N ILE A 47 0.42 -7.64 10.36
CA ILE A 47 -0.04 -8.47 9.25
C ILE A 47 0.39 -9.90 9.56
N ASP A 48 -0.56 -10.77 9.79
CA ASP A 48 -0.35 -12.22 9.97
C ASP A 48 -0.92 -12.92 8.73
N ILE A 49 -0.04 -13.29 7.79
CA ILE A 49 -0.44 -13.72 6.45
C ILE A 49 -1.27 -15.00 6.49
N PRO A 50 -0.85 -16.09 7.18
CA PRO A 50 -1.64 -17.31 7.24
C PRO A 50 -3.00 -17.13 7.91
N LYS A 51 -3.08 -16.26 8.91
CA LYS A 51 -4.28 -16.04 9.70
C LYS A 51 -5.25 -15.08 9.02
N ASP A 52 -4.75 -13.90 8.62
CA ASP A 52 -5.59 -12.79 8.20
C ASP A 52 -5.88 -12.81 6.69
N PHE A 53 -5.05 -13.51 5.90
CA PHE A 53 -5.11 -13.55 4.43
C PHE A 53 -5.13 -14.97 3.85
N SER A 54 -5.66 -15.94 4.58
CA SER A 54 -5.75 -17.34 4.15
C SER A 54 -6.49 -17.52 2.81
N GLU A 55 -7.47 -16.66 2.51
CA GLU A 55 -8.24 -16.67 1.27
C GLU A 55 -7.42 -16.28 0.02
N VAL A 56 -6.26 -15.65 0.22
CA VAL A 56 -5.35 -15.37 -0.89
C VAL A 56 -4.68 -16.65 -1.40
N GLY A 57 -4.63 -17.69 -0.57
CA GLY A 57 -4.06 -19.01 -0.91
C GLY A 57 -2.53 -19.02 -0.81
N VAL A 58 -1.92 -18.10 -0.05
CA VAL A 58 -0.49 -18.07 0.22
C VAL A 58 -0.23 -18.19 1.72
N HIS A 59 0.79 -18.95 2.09
CA HIS A 59 1.17 -19.12 3.50
C HIS A 59 2.12 -18.01 3.97
N GLY A 60 2.82 -17.37 3.07
CA GLY A 60 3.76 -16.29 3.36
C GLY A 60 4.34 -15.71 2.07
N ILE A 61 5.21 -14.73 2.21
CA ILE A 61 5.87 -14.06 1.10
C ILE A 61 7.27 -14.65 0.93
N PRO A 62 7.58 -15.31 -0.21
CA PRO A 62 8.91 -15.80 -0.49
C PRO A 62 9.95 -14.70 -0.36
N CYS A 63 11.02 -14.95 0.41
CA CYS A 63 12.04 -13.95 0.66
C CYS A 63 13.45 -14.51 0.68
N ILE A 64 14.40 -13.62 0.47
CA ILE A 64 15.82 -13.83 0.67
C ILE A 64 16.31 -12.76 1.64
N LYS A 65 16.96 -13.19 2.72
CA LYS A 65 17.64 -12.26 3.64
C LYS A 65 18.87 -11.69 2.95
N GLY A 66 18.98 -10.37 2.90
CA GLY A 66 20.16 -9.69 2.38
C GLY A 66 21.33 -9.74 3.36
N ASP A 67 22.52 -10.00 2.85
CA ASP A 67 23.76 -9.78 3.60
C ASP A 67 24.12 -8.29 3.44
N ILE A 68 23.81 -7.51 4.46
CA ILE A 68 24.05 -6.05 4.46
C ILE A 68 25.22 -5.66 5.39
N GLY A 69 25.96 -6.65 5.88
CA GLY A 69 27.06 -6.46 6.84
C GLY A 69 26.63 -6.53 8.29
N GLU A 70 27.62 -6.64 9.16
CA GLU A 70 27.41 -6.77 10.61
C GLU A 70 27.16 -5.40 11.26
N ASN A 71 26.37 -5.38 12.33
CA ASN A 71 26.18 -4.24 13.25
C ASN A 71 25.41 -3.01 12.68
N LEU A 72 24.60 -3.16 11.65
CA LEU A 72 23.77 -2.04 11.16
C LEU A 72 22.50 -1.79 11.96
N GLY A 73 22.15 -2.67 12.91
CA GLY A 73 20.96 -2.52 13.76
C GLY A 73 19.63 -2.78 13.06
N TYR A 74 19.65 -3.27 11.83
CA TYR A 74 18.46 -3.69 11.07
C TYR A 74 18.78 -4.86 10.14
N GLU A 75 17.73 -5.54 9.68
CA GLU A 75 17.79 -6.60 8.69
C GLU A 75 17.14 -6.16 7.39
N ALA A 76 17.60 -6.69 6.27
CA ALA A 76 17.02 -6.45 4.96
C ALA A 76 16.56 -7.75 4.31
N TYR A 77 15.44 -7.68 3.60
CA TYR A 77 14.88 -8.79 2.86
C TYR A 77 14.49 -8.34 1.46
N ILE A 78 14.74 -9.20 0.47
CA ILE A 78 14.18 -9.09 -0.87
C ILE A 78 13.06 -10.12 -0.95
N ALA A 79 11.86 -9.68 -1.32
CA ALA A 79 10.68 -10.54 -1.32
C ALA A 79 9.83 -10.32 -2.57
N ILE A 80 9.11 -11.37 -2.99
CA ILE A 80 8.16 -11.30 -4.10
C ILE A 80 6.77 -11.40 -3.52
N ILE A 81 6.08 -10.27 -3.39
CA ILE A 81 4.72 -10.21 -2.88
C ILE A 81 3.72 -10.42 -4.02
N PRO A 82 2.76 -11.36 -3.89
CA PRO A 82 1.64 -11.47 -4.82
C PRO A 82 0.81 -10.19 -4.83
N GLY A 83 0.49 -9.66 -6.03
CA GLY A 83 -0.30 -8.43 -6.15
C GLY A 83 -1.67 -8.51 -5.46
N LYS A 84 -2.30 -9.69 -5.45
CA LYS A 84 -3.55 -9.93 -4.73
C LYS A 84 -3.36 -9.73 -3.22
N LEU A 85 -2.29 -10.28 -2.63
CA LEU A 85 -2.00 -10.10 -1.21
C LEU A 85 -1.77 -8.63 -0.86
N LEU A 86 -1.00 -7.92 -1.68
CA LEU A 86 -0.76 -6.49 -1.48
C LEU A 86 -2.06 -5.67 -1.54
N ALA A 87 -2.97 -6.01 -2.46
CA ALA A 87 -4.28 -5.37 -2.58
C ALA A 87 -5.16 -5.64 -1.34
N GLU A 88 -5.20 -6.87 -0.84
CA GLU A 88 -5.97 -7.23 0.36
C GLU A 88 -5.41 -6.55 1.62
N ILE A 89 -4.09 -6.46 1.77
CA ILE A 89 -3.44 -5.68 2.83
C ILE A 89 -3.89 -4.22 2.77
N TYR A 90 -3.92 -3.62 1.57
CA TYR A 90 -4.37 -2.24 1.41
C TYR A 90 -5.87 -2.08 1.69
N ILE A 91 -6.69 -3.05 1.33
CA ILE A 91 -8.13 -3.06 1.65
C ILE A 91 -8.35 -3.12 3.16
N ALA A 92 -7.56 -3.93 3.88
CA ALA A 92 -7.70 -4.12 5.32
C ALA A 92 -7.21 -2.90 6.13
N TYR A 93 -6.07 -2.31 5.74
CA TYR A 93 -5.38 -1.30 6.55
C TYR A 93 -5.41 0.12 5.95
N GLY A 94 -5.77 0.25 4.66
CA GLY A 94 -5.92 1.54 4.00
C GLY A 94 -4.65 2.40 4.02
N SER A 95 -4.82 3.68 4.38
CA SER A 95 -3.72 4.64 4.44
C SER A 95 -2.70 4.38 5.55
N LYS A 96 -3.02 3.57 6.56
CA LYS A 96 -2.10 3.22 7.66
C LYS A 96 -0.78 2.61 7.15
N VAL A 97 -0.83 1.82 6.08
CA VAL A 97 0.38 1.23 5.47
C VAL A 97 1.16 2.20 4.59
N LEU A 98 0.68 3.43 4.43
CA LEU A 98 1.29 4.47 3.59
C LEU A 98 1.72 5.71 4.39
N GLU A 99 1.56 5.72 5.72
CA GLU A 99 1.88 6.89 6.56
C GLU A 99 3.35 7.29 6.47
N GLY A 100 4.25 6.32 6.31
CA GLY A 100 5.67 6.55 6.05
C GLY A 100 6.01 7.00 4.63
N ASN A 101 5.03 7.06 3.72
CA ASN A 101 5.28 7.43 2.34
C ASN A 101 5.34 8.95 2.18
N VAL A 102 6.52 9.46 1.81
CA VAL A 102 6.77 10.89 1.61
C VAL A 102 6.13 11.46 0.34
N ARG A 103 5.57 10.62 -0.53
CA ARG A 103 4.92 11.02 -1.78
C ARG A 103 3.42 10.86 -1.68
N ALA A 104 2.70 11.96 -1.82
CA ALA A 104 1.25 11.92 -1.98
C ALA A 104 0.86 11.15 -3.26
N PHE A 105 -0.29 10.47 -3.22
CA PHE A 105 -0.85 9.82 -4.40
C PHE A 105 -1.12 10.84 -5.50
N LEU A 106 -0.43 10.71 -6.63
CA LEU A 106 -0.51 11.67 -7.76
C LEU A 106 -1.81 11.54 -8.57
N GLY A 107 -2.69 10.62 -8.22
CA GLY A 107 -3.94 10.38 -8.94
C GLY A 107 -3.73 9.74 -10.32
N THR A 108 -4.83 9.58 -11.05
CA THR A 108 -4.86 9.03 -12.42
C THR A 108 -5.19 10.09 -13.48
N SER A 109 -5.12 11.36 -13.12
CA SER A 109 -5.46 12.46 -14.01
C SER A 109 -4.37 12.67 -15.07
N GLY A 110 -4.73 12.43 -16.33
CA GLY A 110 -3.85 12.55 -17.49
C GLY A 110 -3.52 11.22 -18.14
N SER A 111 -3.64 11.16 -19.48
CA SER A 111 -3.39 9.92 -20.27
C SER A 111 -1.94 9.42 -20.19
N LYS A 112 -1.01 10.26 -19.77
CA LYS A 112 0.43 9.98 -19.65
C LYS A 112 0.89 9.74 -18.21
N SER A 113 -0.02 9.63 -17.22
CA SER A 113 0.39 9.40 -15.85
C SER A 113 0.92 7.97 -15.67
N VAL A 114 1.93 7.82 -14.80
CA VAL A 114 2.52 6.51 -14.45
C VAL A 114 1.43 5.55 -13.95
N ASN A 115 0.48 6.05 -13.15
CA ASN A 115 -0.63 5.26 -12.61
C ASN A 115 -1.56 4.72 -13.70
N ASN A 116 -1.75 5.43 -14.80
CA ASN A 116 -2.49 4.91 -15.95
C ASN A 116 -1.73 3.79 -16.67
N GLY A 117 -0.39 3.89 -16.75
CA GLY A 117 0.46 2.82 -17.25
C GLY A 117 0.32 1.55 -16.42
N ILE A 118 0.42 1.65 -15.10
CA ILE A 118 0.23 0.56 -14.14
C ILE A 118 -1.15 -0.08 -14.32
N LYS A 119 -2.22 0.73 -14.32
CA LYS A 119 -3.59 0.26 -14.50
C LYS A 119 -3.80 -0.49 -15.83
N ARG A 120 -3.22 0.01 -16.91
CA ARG A 120 -3.28 -0.66 -18.23
C ARG A 120 -2.60 -2.03 -18.20
N THR A 121 -1.42 -2.12 -17.57
CA THR A 121 -0.70 -3.39 -17.44
C THR A 121 -1.52 -4.41 -16.64
N ILE A 122 -2.10 -4.02 -15.51
CA ILE A 122 -2.95 -4.89 -14.70
C ILE A 122 -4.15 -5.40 -15.50
N ASN A 123 -4.82 -4.53 -16.26
CA ASN A 123 -6.05 -4.87 -16.95
C ASN A 123 -5.84 -5.67 -18.25
N ASN A 124 -4.74 -5.42 -18.96
CA ASN A 124 -4.56 -5.95 -20.32
C ASN A 124 -3.50 -7.06 -20.38
N ASP A 125 -2.49 -7.02 -19.50
CA ASP A 125 -1.38 -7.98 -19.52
C ASP A 125 -0.71 -8.07 -18.13
N ALA A 126 -1.44 -8.62 -17.17
CA ALA A 126 -0.98 -8.72 -15.77
C ALA A 126 0.32 -9.53 -15.63
N THR A 127 0.62 -10.43 -16.57
CA THR A 127 1.86 -11.22 -16.55
C THR A 127 3.12 -10.39 -16.70
N LYS A 128 3.01 -9.22 -17.35
CA LYS A 128 4.13 -8.27 -17.51
C LYS A 128 4.27 -7.30 -16.34
N PHE A 129 3.35 -7.34 -15.37
CA PHE A 129 3.37 -6.39 -14.26
C PHE A 129 4.70 -6.39 -13.51
N PHE A 130 5.23 -7.57 -13.20
CA PHE A 130 6.50 -7.73 -12.51
C PHE A 130 7.69 -7.12 -13.29
N THR A 131 7.68 -7.26 -14.61
CA THR A 131 8.77 -6.76 -15.47
C THR A 131 8.73 -5.25 -15.66
N TYR A 132 7.53 -4.65 -15.64
CA TYR A 132 7.34 -3.24 -15.95
C TYR A 132 7.34 -2.32 -14.73
N ASN A 133 7.33 -2.90 -13.52
CA ASN A 133 7.28 -2.11 -12.28
C ASN A 133 8.55 -2.33 -11.44
N ASN A 134 9.02 -1.24 -10.85
CA ASN A 134 10.23 -1.22 -10.02
C ASN A 134 10.02 -1.81 -8.61
N GLY A 135 8.80 -2.29 -8.31
CA GLY A 135 8.46 -2.79 -6.99
C GLY A 135 8.20 -1.68 -5.97
N ILE A 136 8.13 -2.09 -4.71
CA ILE A 136 7.92 -1.22 -3.56
C ILE A 136 9.11 -1.31 -2.61
N ALA A 137 9.39 -0.22 -1.89
CA ALA A 137 10.27 -0.25 -0.73
C ALA A 137 9.43 -0.11 0.53
N THR A 138 9.69 -0.97 1.51
CA THR A 138 8.92 -1.06 2.74
C THR A 138 9.83 -1.08 3.95
N THR A 139 9.30 -0.65 5.10
CA THR A 139 9.91 -0.84 6.40
C THR A 139 8.94 -1.58 7.32
N ALA A 140 9.49 -2.22 8.34
CA ALA A 140 8.75 -2.86 9.42
C ALA A 140 9.58 -2.80 10.70
N LYS A 141 8.92 -2.84 11.86
CA LYS A 141 9.61 -3.01 13.15
C LYS A 141 10.10 -4.43 13.37
N GLY A 142 9.44 -5.39 12.74
CA GLY A 142 9.85 -6.79 12.82
C GLY A 142 9.17 -7.64 11.76
N VAL A 143 9.82 -8.75 11.42
CA VAL A 143 9.28 -9.78 10.52
C VAL A 143 9.51 -11.14 11.15
N GLU A 144 8.52 -12.05 11.00
CA GLU A 144 8.69 -13.45 11.31
C GLU A 144 8.90 -14.22 10.01
N VAL A 145 9.93 -15.02 9.94
CA VAL A 145 10.30 -15.81 8.77
C VAL A 145 10.29 -17.29 9.13
N GLU A 146 9.54 -18.07 8.39
CA GLU A 146 9.49 -19.52 8.51
C GLU A 146 10.19 -20.18 7.33
N ASN A 147 10.91 -21.27 7.58
CA ASN A 147 11.46 -22.10 6.51
C ASN A 147 10.52 -23.28 6.25
N ILE A 148 9.89 -23.26 5.10
CA ILE A 148 8.96 -24.31 4.68
C ILE A 148 9.51 -24.97 3.43
N ASN A 149 9.82 -26.26 3.52
CA ASN A 149 10.39 -27.06 2.42
C ASN A 149 11.66 -26.43 1.78
N GLY A 150 12.49 -25.78 2.61
CA GLY A 150 13.73 -25.14 2.14
C GLY A 150 13.54 -23.71 1.57
N GLN A 151 12.32 -23.17 1.60
CA GLN A 151 12.03 -21.81 1.20
C GLN A 151 11.74 -20.94 2.41
N ASN A 152 12.38 -19.79 2.51
CA ASN A 152 12.09 -18.81 3.54
C ASN A 152 10.87 -17.98 3.13
N LEU A 153 9.89 -17.92 4.01
CA LEU A 153 8.64 -17.19 3.83
C LEU A 153 8.46 -16.20 4.97
N ILE A 154 8.22 -14.94 4.66
CA ILE A 154 7.74 -13.97 5.66
C ILE A 154 6.27 -14.30 5.93
N THR A 155 5.98 -14.73 7.17
CA THR A 155 4.63 -15.09 7.59
C THR A 155 3.94 -13.99 8.38
N LYS A 156 4.73 -13.13 9.06
CA LYS A 156 4.18 -12.01 9.81
C LYS A 156 5.04 -10.77 9.73
N ILE A 157 4.40 -9.63 9.70
CA ILE A 157 5.04 -8.31 9.60
C ILE A 157 4.44 -7.40 10.67
N VAL A 158 5.27 -6.74 11.46
CA VAL A 158 4.87 -5.79 12.51
C VAL A 158 5.24 -4.39 12.09
N ASP A 159 4.28 -3.47 12.14
CA ASP A 159 4.40 -2.06 11.76
C ASP A 159 4.87 -1.88 10.30
N PHE A 160 4.10 -2.51 9.40
CA PHE A 160 4.38 -2.49 7.97
C PHE A 160 4.10 -1.13 7.36
N GLN A 161 5.10 -0.53 6.70
CA GLN A 161 4.99 0.75 6.03
C GLN A 161 5.57 0.68 4.61
N ILE A 162 4.82 1.16 3.63
CA ILE A 162 5.27 1.33 2.25
C ILE A 162 5.82 2.74 2.10
N ILE A 163 7.14 2.86 1.99
CA ILE A 163 7.83 4.17 1.93
C ILE A 163 8.09 4.65 0.50
N ASN A 164 8.05 3.75 -0.48
CA ASN A 164 8.18 4.10 -1.90
C ASN A 164 7.42 3.10 -2.78
N GLY A 165 6.95 3.55 -3.93
CA GLY A 165 6.27 2.71 -4.93
C GLY A 165 4.80 2.39 -4.61
N GLY A 166 4.21 2.92 -3.55
CA GLY A 166 2.81 2.69 -3.13
C GLY A 166 1.75 3.42 -3.99
N GLN A 167 2.03 3.69 -5.25
CA GLN A 167 1.14 4.42 -6.18
C GLN A 167 0.11 3.51 -6.85
#